data_5856e72a01393a0609b5bf1d220ca87a
#
_entry.id   5856e72a01393a0609b5bf1d220ca87a
#
_cell.length_a   1.000
_cell.length_b   1.000
_cell.length_c   1.000
_cell.angle_alpha   90.00
_cell.angle_beta   90.00
_cell.angle_gamma   90.00
#
_symmetry.space_group_name_H-M   'P 1'
#
loop_
_entity.id
_entity.type
_entity.pdbx_description
1 polymer ?
#
loop_
_entity_poly.entity_id
_entity_poly.type
_entity_poly.pdbx_seq_one_letter_code
_entity_poly.pdbx_strand_id
1 'polypeptide(L)'
;MAKKEANFDLYIHQLLCEAGIKADTQGSNNVEIDNALKTASKHQTGKAGYPEYVAVVQDFVIVMEDKADRNNLWLKDDEDKILLSVSATRDYAVNGAVYYAKKIIENTSYKKVFAFGNAGDRKHHILQPVFVDETDDYKILPEVETFENISKEHILEYYKRLVLEETPPEDLELGDILKKAKELHEYLRNYGGLGEDEKPLVVSAILLALREQKHGFSLKQLTGDTVETNTCLLYTSPSPRDPK
;
A
#
# COMPACT_ATOMS: atom_id res chain seq x y z
N MET A 1 -30.19 -15.93 -6.44
CA MET A 1 -28.81 -15.51 -6.04
C MET A 1 -28.03 -14.99 -7.25
N ALA A 2 -27.74 -15.78 -8.28
CA ALA A 2 -26.93 -15.36 -9.44
C ALA A 2 -27.29 -14.01 -10.09
N LYS A 3 -28.57 -13.67 -10.26
CA LYS A 3 -28.97 -12.37 -10.85
C LYS A 3 -28.67 -11.16 -9.96
N LYS A 4 -28.70 -11.32 -8.62
CA LYS A 4 -28.35 -10.23 -7.69
C LYS A 4 -26.84 -9.99 -7.65
N GLU A 5 -26.08 -11.06 -7.66
CA GLU A 5 -24.61 -11.04 -7.71
C GLU A 5 -24.13 -10.37 -9.00
N ALA A 6 -24.61 -10.80 -10.17
CA ALA A 6 -24.28 -10.16 -11.45
C ALA A 6 -24.64 -8.64 -11.51
N ASN A 7 -25.72 -8.21 -10.85
CA ASN A 7 -26.06 -6.79 -10.79
C ASN A 7 -25.12 -6.01 -9.86
N PHE A 8 -24.63 -6.62 -8.81
CA PHE A 8 -23.67 -6.02 -7.91
C PHE A 8 -22.30 -5.93 -8.55
N ASP A 9 -21.84 -7.00 -9.21
CA ASP A 9 -20.59 -7.01 -9.98
C ASP A 9 -20.57 -5.87 -11.03
N LEU A 10 -21.69 -5.71 -11.76
CA LEU A 10 -21.80 -4.62 -12.73
C LEU A 10 -21.68 -3.23 -12.08
N TYR A 11 -22.21 -3.07 -10.88
CA TYR A 11 -22.08 -1.82 -10.12
C TYR A 11 -20.63 -1.60 -9.67
N ILE A 12 -19.95 -2.63 -9.17
CA ILE A 12 -18.52 -2.55 -8.82
C ILE A 12 -17.68 -2.19 -10.05
N HIS A 13 -17.96 -2.81 -11.20
CA HIS A 13 -17.32 -2.47 -12.46
C HIS A 13 -17.53 -0.97 -12.83
N GLN A 14 -18.73 -0.44 -12.64
CA GLN A 14 -19.01 0.97 -12.88
C GLN A 14 -18.15 1.87 -11.98
N LEU A 15 -18.05 1.57 -10.68
CA LEU A 15 -17.20 2.32 -9.74
C LEU A 15 -15.72 2.28 -10.11
N LEU A 16 -15.23 1.13 -10.61
CA LEU A 16 -13.85 1.00 -11.12
C LEU A 16 -13.61 1.89 -12.33
N CYS A 17 -14.57 1.92 -13.28
CA CYS A 17 -14.50 2.77 -14.45
C CYS A 17 -14.53 4.27 -14.07
N GLU A 18 -15.36 4.67 -13.12
CA GLU A 18 -15.44 6.04 -12.60
C GLU A 18 -14.12 6.49 -11.96
N ALA A 19 -13.42 5.58 -11.28
CA ALA A 19 -12.09 5.80 -10.73
C ALA A 19 -10.94 5.71 -11.75
N GLY A 20 -11.25 5.44 -13.04
CA GLY A 20 -10.26 5.28 -14.10
C GLY A 20 -9.41 4.03 -13.99
N ILE A 21 -9.85 3.03 -13.22
CA ILE A 21 -9.11 1.77 -13.01
C ILE A 21 -9.55 0.74 -14.06
N LYS A 22 -8.57 0.26 -14.82
CA LYS A 22 -8.78 -0.85 -15.77
C LYS A 22 -8.52 -2.17 -15.06
N ALA A 23 -9.58 -2.87 -14.72
CA ALA A 23 -9.50 -4.18 -14.08
C ALA A 23 -9.83 -5.30 -15.07
N ASP A 24 -9.08 -6.39 -14.96
CA ASP A 24 -9.39 -7.66 -15.61
C ASP A 24 -10.47 -8.40 -14.80
N THR A 25 -11.33 -9.14 -15.45
CA THR A 25 -12.39 -9.93 -14.82
C THR A 25 -12.04 -11.41 -14.85
N GLN A 26 -12.27 -12.11 -13.73
CA GLN A 26 -12.11 -13.57 -13.60
C GLN A 26 -10.72 -14.07 -14.04
N GLY A 27 -9.68 -13.38 -13.63
CA GLY A 27 -8.29 -13.67 -13.96
C GLY A 27 -7.48 -12.40 -14.15
N SER A 28 -6.32 -12.49 -14.79
CA SER A 28 -5.48 -11.33 -15.09
C SER A 28 -4.82 -11.45 -16.46
N ASN A 29 -4.74 -10.34 -17.19
CA ASN A 29 -3.92 -10.22 -18.40
C ASN A 29 -2.42 -10.09 -18.08
N ASN A 30 -2.06 -9.84 -16.82
CA ASN A 30 -0.68 -9.90 -16.37
C ASN A 30 -0.24 -11.35 -16.22
N VAL A 31 0.73 -11.76 -17.00
CA VAL A 31 1.20 -13.17 -17.10
C VAL A 31 1.67 -13.71 -15.76
N GLU A 32 2.34 -12.90 -14.95
CA GLU A 32 2.86 -13.31 -13.64
C GLU A 32 1.71 -13.56 -12.66
N ILE A 33 0.73 -12.67 -12.61
CA ILE A 33 -0.45 -12.81 -11.76
C ILE A 33 -1.32 -13.97 -12.25
N ASP A 34 -1.55 -14.10 -13.57
CA ASP A 34 -2.31 -15.20 -14.13
C ASP A 34 -1.69 -16.56 -13.77
N ASN A 35 -0.35 -16.66 -13.84
CA ASN A 35 0.33 -17.89 -13.42
C ASN A 35 0.17 -18.18 -11.92
N ALA A 36 0.20 -17.18 -11.06
CA ALA A 36 -0.04 -17.34 -9.62
C ALA A 36 -1.49 -17.83 -9.34
N LEU A 37 -2.44 -17.36 -10.13
CA LEU A 37 -3.85 -17.75 -10.00
C LEU A 37 -4.15 -19.19 -10.48
N LYS A 38 -3.30 -19.81 -11.30
CA LYS A 38 -3.53 -21.18 -11.83
C LYS A 38 -3.68 -22.26 -10.76
N THR A 39 -3.19 -22.02 -9.54
CA THR A 39 -3.29 -22.95 -8.41
C THR A 39 -4.05 -22.35 -7.22
N ALA A 40 -4.63 -21.17 -7.38
CA ALA A 40 -5.21 -20.37 -6.30
C ALA A 40 -6.72 -20.54 -6.13
N SER A 41 -7.27 -21.75 -6.39
CA SER A 41 -8.70 -22.01 -6.16
C SER A 41 -9.07 -21.77 -4.69
N LYS A 42 -10.14 -21.01 -4.44
CA LYS A 42 -10.73 -20.80 -3.10
C LYS A 42 -11.17 -22.12 -2.44
N HIS A 43 -11.35 -23.18 -3.20
CA HIS A 43 -11.60 -24.53 -2.69
C HIS A 43 -10.31 -25.26 -2.26
N GLN A 44 -9.14 -24.61 -2.40
CA GLN A 44 -7.82 -25.15 -2.05
C GLN A 44 -7.53 -26.52 -2.70
N THR A 45 -8.03 -26.71 -3.91
CA THR A 45 -7.90 -27.97 -4.69
C THR A 45 -6.68 -27.97 -5.61
N GLY A 46 -5.85 -26.92 -5.60
CA GLY A 46 -4.73 -26.73 -6.52
C GLY A 46 -5.15 -26.43 -7.96
N LYS A 47 -6.44 -26.12 -8.19
CA LYS A 47 -6.97 -25.66 -9.48
C LYS A 47 -6.89 -24.15 -9.59
N ALA A 48 -7.21 -23.60 -10.77
CA ALA A 48 -7.25 -22.17 -10.99
C ALA A 48 -8.28 -21.46 -10.10
N GLY A 49 -7.88 -20.29 -9.60
CA GLY A 49 -8.74 -19.35 -8.91
C GLY A 49 -9.14 -18.22 -9.84
N TYR A 50 -10.32 -17.69 -9.62
CA TYR A 50 -10.92 -16.63 -10.46
C TYR A 50 -11.46 -15.53 -9.56
N PRO A 51 -10.62 -14.54 -9.16
CA PRO A 51 -11.10 -13.34 -8.47
C PRO A 51 -12.03 -12.57 -9.41
N GLU A 52 -13.01 -11.86 -8.85
CA GLU A 52 -13.96 -11.09 -9.67
C GLU A 52 -13.24 -9.99 -10.45
N TYR A 53 -12.32 -9.27 -9.81
CA TYR A 53 -11.50 -8.26 -10.47
C TYR A 53 -10.04 -8.32 -10.03
N VAL A 54 -9.15 -8.07 -10.98
CA VAL A 54 -7.71 -7.85 -10.75
C VAL A 54 -7.25 -6.64 -11.55
N ALA A 55 -6.51 -5.75 -10.91
CA ALA A 55 -5.87 -4.62 -11.58
C ALA A 55 -4.43 -4.42 -11.09
N VAL A 56 -3.59 -3.87 -11.95
CA VAL A 56 -2.26 -3.39 -11.58
C VAL A 56 -2.27 -1.86 -11.72
N VAL A 57 -2.03 -1.17 -10.61
CA VAL A 57 -1.99 0.27 -10.54
C VAL A 57 -0.65 0.69 -9.95
N GLN A 58 0.22 1.27 -10.76
CA GLN A 58 1.64 1.51 -10.42
C GLN A 58 2.35 0.20 -10.01
N ASP A 59 2.88 0.11 -8.79
CA ASP A 59 3.53 -1.06 -8.20
C ASP A 59 2.60 -1.87 -7.25
N PHE A 60 1.31 -1.53 -7.23
CA PHE A 60 0.30 -2.22 -6.44
C PHE A 60 -0.54 -3.15 -7.29
N VAL A 61 -0.91 -4.30 -6.73
CA VAL A 61 -1.98 -5.13 -7.26
C VAL A 61 -3.24 -4.88 -6.45
N ILE A 62 -4.36 -4.82 -7.14
CA ILE A 62 -5.69 -4.73 -6.56
C ILE A 62 -6.41 -6.03 -6.91
N VAL A 63 -6.93 -6.73 -5.93
CA VAL A 63 -7.73 -7.94 -6.12
C VAL A 63 -9.06 -7.80 -5.38
N MET A 64 -10.16 -8.17 -6.03
CA MET A 64 -11.50 -7.97 -5.47
C MET A 64 -12.35 -9.23 -5.52
N GLU A 65 -13.18 -9.38 -4.50
CA GLU A 65 -14.23 -10.40 -4.40
C GLU A 65 -15.55 -9.73 -4.02
N ASP A 66 -16.61 -10.12 -4.71
CA ASP A 66 -17.94 -9.54 -4.57
C ASP A 66 -18.93 -10.55 -4.00
N LYS A 67 -19.82 -10.12 -3.11
CA LYS A 67 -20.93 -10.89 -2.57
C LYS A 67 -22.22 -10.07 -2.55
N ALA A 68 -23.33 -10.64 -3.04
CA ALA A 68 -24.61 -9.96 -3.08
C ALA A 68 -25.30 -9.78 -1.72
N ASP A 69 -24.78 -10.39 -0.66
CA ASP A 69 -25.30 -10.26 0.70
C ASP A 69 -24.25 -9.61 1.61
N ARG A 70 -24.62 -8.51 2.25
CA ARG A 70 -23.74 -7.80 3.21
C ARG A 70 -23.26 -8.67 4.37
N ASN A 71 -24.04 -9.68 4.75
CA ASN A 71 -23.68 -10.62 5.81
C ASN A 71 -22.50 -11.52 5.40
N ASN A 72 -22.22 -11.61 4.09
CA ASN A 72 -21.09 -12.37 3.54
C ASN A 72 -19.85 -11.47 3.29
N LEU A 73 -19.70 -10.38 4.04
CA LEU A 73 -18.54 -9.51 3.93
C LEU A 73 -17.27 -10.22 4.41
N TRP A 74 -17.26 -10.68 5.66
CA TRP A 74 -16.13 -11.38 6.25
C TRP A 74 -16.53 -12.36 7.35
N LEU A 75 -15.66 -13.34 7.56
CA LEU A 75 -15.69 -14.25 8.69
C LEU A 75 -14.36 -14.13 9.44
N LYS A 76 -14.44 -13.84 10.73
CA LYS A 76 -13.30 -13.69 11.62
C LYS A 76 -13.36 -14.74 12.73
N ASP A 77 -12.24 -14.99 13.39
CA ASP A 77 -12.16 -15.81 14.59
C ASP A 77 -12.44 -15.00 15.87
N ASP A 78 -12.30 -15.66 17.02
CA ASP A 78 -12.52 -15.04 18.34
C ASP A 78 -11.46 -13.98 18.70
N GLU A 79 -10.33 -13.93 17.97
CA GLU A 79 -9.27 -12.93 18.08
C GLU A 79 -9.40 -11.80 17.05
N ASP A 80 -10.55 -11.71 16.36
CA ASP A 80 -10.86 -10.74 15.29
C ASP A 80 -9.97 -10.87 14.03
N LYS A 81 -9.35 -12.04 13.82
CA LYS A 81 -8.52 -12.33 12.64
C LYS A 81 -9.35 -12.89 11.49
N ILE A 82 -9.00 -12.50 10.26
CA ILE A 82 -9.64 -12.99 9.04
C ILE A 82 -9.31 -14.47 8.84
N LEU A 83 -10.35 -15.30 8.81
CA LEU A 83 -10.22 -16.75 8.60
C LEU A 83 -9.95 -17.06 7.12
N LEU A 84 -9.00 -17.97 6.85
CA LEU A 84 -8.66 -18.43 5.51
C LEU A 84 -9.00 -19.92 5.28
N SER A 85 -9.97 -20.46 6.03
CA SER A 85 -10.51 -21.79 5.77
C SER A 85 -11.25 -21.84 4.41
N VAL A 86 -11.39 -23.03 3.84
CA VAL A 86 -12.08 -23.23 2.54
C VAL A 86 -13.48 -22.62 2.53
N SER A 87 -14.25 -22.79 3.59
CA SER A 87 -15.59 -22.21 3.70
C SER A 87 -15.54 -20.68 3.76
N ALA A 88 -14.61 -20.12 4.57
CA ALA A 88 -14.47 -18.68 4.71
C ALA A 88 -14.08 -18.01 3.37
N THR A 89 -13.06 -18.53 2.70
CA THR A 89 -12.57 -17.97 1.42
C THR A 89 -13.58 -18.09 0.27
N ARG A 90 -14.46 -19.10 0.32
CA ARG A 90 -15.51 -19.29 -0.69
C ARG A 90 -16.72 -18.39 -0.45
N ASP A 91 -17.15 -18.27 0.80
CA ASP A 91 -18.47 -17.72 1.13
C ASP A 91 -18.42 -16.24 1.50
N TYR A 92 -17.23 -15.71 1.87
CA TYR A 92 -17.06 -14.32 2.32
C TYR A 92 -16.12 -13.53 1.42
N ALA A 93 -16.49 -12.29 1.11
CA ALA A 93 -15.80 -11.44 0.15
C ALA A 93 -14.36 -11.10 0.60
N VAL A 94 -14.18 -10.54 1.81
CA VAL A 94 -12.85 -10.16 2.32
C VAL A 94 -11.94 -11.37 2.45
N ASN A 95 -12.45 -12.50 2.96
CA ASN A 95 -11.66 -13.72 3.15
C ASN A 95 -11.16 -14.27 1.81
N GLY A 96 -12.01 -14.23 0.76
CA GLY A 96 -11.63 -14.61 -0.59
C GLY A 96 -10.60 -13.67 -1.20
N ALA A 97 -10.78 -12.36 -1.08
CA ALA A 97 -9.86 -11.35 -1.60
C ALA A 97 -8.48 -11.44 -0.92
N VAL A 98 -8.42 -11.57 0.41
CA VAL A 98 -7.17 -11.73 1.18
C VAL A 98 -6.46 -13.04 0.81
N TYR A 99 -7.21 -14.13 0.61
CA TYR A 99 -6.63 -15.40 0.14
C TYR A 99 -5.93 -15.23 -1.22
N TYR A 100 -6.57 -14.58 -2.19
CA TYR A 100 -5.96 -14.30 -3.48
C TYR A 100 -4.75 -13.35 -3.37
N ALA A 101 -4.85 -12.31 -2.54
CA ALA A 101 -3.74 -11.40 -2.30
C ALA A 101 -2.49 -12.15 -1.81
N LYS A 102 -2.63 -13.05 -0.83
CA LYS A 102 -1.55 -13.89 -0.34
C LYS A 102 -0.97 -14.77 -1.44
N LYS A 103 -1.82 -15.41 -2.28
CA LYS A 103 -1.34 -16.22 -3.41
C LYS A 103 -0.58 -15.42 -4.46
N ILE A 104 -0.98 -14.19 -4.72
CA ILE A 104 -0.25 -13.27 -5.61
C ILE A 104 1.11 -12.92 -5.00
N ILE A 105 1.17 -12.53 -3.74
CA ILE A 105 2.43 -12.18 -3.06
C ILE A 105 3.41 -13.36 -3.00
N GLU A 106 2.91 -14.55 -2.67
CA GLU A 106 3.72 -15.78 -2.60
C GLU A 106 4.36 -16.14 -3.95
N ASN A 107 3.66 -15.94 -5.06
CA ASN A 107 4.02 -16.49 -6.37
C ASN A 107 4.38 -15.44 -7.43
N THR A 108 4.50 -14.17 -7.06
CA THR A 108 4.84 -13.09 -7.99
C THR A 108 5.91 -12.16 -7.41
N SER A 109 6.43 -11.26 -8.26
CA SER A 109 7.29 -10.15 -7.84
C SER A 109 6.54 -9.02 -7.11
N TYR A 110 5.22 -8.99 -7.21
CA TYR A 110 4.38 -8.01 -6.53
C TYR A 110 4.31 -8.28 -5.03
N LYS A 111 4.66 -7.27 -4.20
CA LYS A 111 4.71 -7.38 -2.73
C LYS A 111 3.76 -6.44 -2.02
N LYS A 112 2.94 -5.69 -2.76
CA LYS A 112 1.96 -4.73 -2.23
C LYS A 112 0.62 -4.99 -2.88
N VAL A 113 -0.32 -5.55 -2.12
CA VAL A 113 -1.64 -5.91 -2.64
C VAL A 113 -2.74 -5.28 -1.79
N PHE A 114 -3.64 -4.55 -2.44
CA PHE A 114 -4.91 -4.15 -1.85
C PHE A 114 -5.96 -5.20 -2.19
N ALA A 115 -6.44 -5.92 -1.17
CA ALA A 115 -7.54 -6.86 -1.26
C ALA A 115 -8.84 -6.15 -0.89
N PHE A 116 -9.83 -6.16 -1.77
CA PHE A 116 -11.15 -5.59 -1.51
C PHE A 116 -12.19 -6.68 -1.41
N GLY A 117 -12.86 -6.75 -0.27
CA GLY A 117 -14.11 -7.50 -0.14
C GLY A 117 -15.29 -6.55 -0.28
N ASN A 118 -16.11 -6.77 -1.30
CA ASN A 118 -17.28 -5.95 -1.56
C ASN A 118 -18.53 -6.76 -1.28
N ALA A 119 -19.48 -6.22 -0.52
CA ALA A 119 -20.68 -6.96 -0.18
C ALA A 119 -21.93 -6.09 -0.15
N GLY A 120 -23.03 -6.57 -0.74
CA GLY A 120 -24.32 -5.87 -0.74
C GLY A 120 -24.95 -5.69 -2.09
N ASP A 121 -25.61 -4.57 -2.27
CA ASP A 121 -26.25 -4.15 -3.51
C ASP A 121 -25.96 -2.66 -3.81
N ARG A 122 -26.44 -2.16 -4.94
CA ARG A 122 -26.21 -0.78 -5.38
C ARG A 122 -26.63 0.29 -4.35
N LYS A 123 -27.60 -0.01 -3.49
CA LYS A 123 -28.12 0.96 -2.51
C LYS A 123 -27.48 0.84 -1.14
N HIS A 124 -27.12 -0.39 -0.78
CA HIS A 124 -26.61 -0.73 0.54
C HIS A 124 -25.46 -1.72 0.39
N HIS A 125 -24.25 -1.21 0.31
CA HIS A 125 -23.03 -1.99 0.14
C HIS A 125 -21.94 -1.55 1.10
N ILE A 126 -20.93 -2.39 1.21
CA ILE A 126 -19.69 -2.12 1.93
C ILE A 126 -18.55 -2.46 0.97
N LEU A 127 -17.58 -1.55 0.86
CA LEU A 127 -16.31 -1.76 0.17
C LEU A 127 -15.21 -1.75 1.22
N GLN A 128 -14.72 -2.94 1.56
CA GLN A 128 -13.75 -3.13 2.63
C GLN A 128 -12.35 -3.40 2.08
N PRO A 129 -11.43 -2.45 2.13
CA PRO A 129 -10.03 -2.66 1.79
C PRO A 129 -9.26 -3.32 2.92
N VAL A 130 -8.36 -4.21 2.53
CA VAL A 130 -7.34 -4.84 3.39
C VAL A 130 -6.02 -4.77 2.64
N PHE A 131 -4.98 -4.24 3.25
CA PHE A 131 -3.64 -4.26 2.66
C PHE A 131 -2.90 -5.51 3.11
N VAL A 132 -2.25 -6.18 2.16
CA VAL A 132 -1.46 -7.42 2.38
C VAL A 132 -0.08 -7.21 1.80
N ASP A 133 0.96 -7.57 2.54
CA ASP A 133 2.36 -7.49 2.12
C ASP A 133 3.11 -8.83 2.29
N GLU A 134 4.40 -8.81 2.05
CA GLU A 134 5.26 -10.00 2.12
C GLU A 134 5.49 -10.56 3.53
N THR A 135 5.08 -9.86 4.57
CA THR A 135 5.27 -10.30 5.96
C THR A 135 4.26 -11.37 6.39
N ASP A 136 3.37 -11.77 5.49
CA ASP A 136 2.21 -12.66 5.72
C ASP A 136 1.18 -12.09 6.69
N ASP A 137 1.33 -10.83 7.07
CA ASP A 137 0.38 -10.07 7.87
C ASP A 137 -0.55 -9.24 6.95
N TYR A 138 -1.57 -8.65 7.52
CA TYR A 138 -2.48 -7.77 6.81
C TYR A 138 -2.93 -6.61 7.69
N LYS A 139 -3.27 -5.49 7.06
CA LYS A 139 -3.82 -4.32 7.73
C LYS A 139 -5.24 -4.06 7.21
N ILE A 140 -6.23 -4.13 8.10
CA ILE A 140 -7.60 -3.76 7.78
C ILE A 140 -7.64 -2.22 7.71
N LEU A 141 -8.12 -1.69 6.60
CA LEU A 141 -8.22 -0.25 6.37
C LEU A 141 -9.67 0.21 6.56
N PRO A 142 -9.91 1.51 6.75
CA PRO A 142 -11.27 2.05 6.81
C PRO A 142 -12.09 1.72 5.55
N GLU A 143 -13.38 1.45 5.72
CA GLU A 143 -14.33 1.28 4.62
C GLU A 143 -14.29 2.51 3.69
N VAL A 144 -14.48 2.28 2.40
CA VAL A 144 -14.53 3.34 1.39
C VAL A 144 -15.87 3.34 0.66
N GLU A 145 -16.26 4.48 0.09
CA GLU A 145 -17.49 4.61 -0.70
C GLU A 145 -17.23 4.43 -2.19
N THR A 146 -16.01 4.71 -2.64
CA THR A 146 -15.58 4.65 -4.05
C THR A 146 -14.15 4.10 -4.15
N PHE A 147 -13.70 3.82 -5.37
CA PHE A 147 -12.32 3.37 -5.62
C PHE A 147 -11.37 4.51 -6.01
N GLU A 148 -11.76 5.77 -5.87
CA GLU A 148 -10.92 6.93 -6.23
C GLU A 148 -9.57 6.91 -5.51
N ASN A 149 -9.55 6.52 -4.24
CA ASN A 149 -8.31 6.45 -3.43
C ASN A 149 -7.27 5.46 -3.97
N ILE A 150 -7.68 4.47 -4.75
CA ILE A 150 -6.78 3.50 -5.37
C ILE A 150 -6.59 3.74 -6.88
N SER A 151 -7.01 4.90 -7.38
CA SER A 151 -6.69 5.36 -8.74
C SER A 151 -5.19 5.58 -8.90
N LYS A 152 -4.73 5.68 -10.15
CA LYS A 152 -3.31 5.89 -10.45
C LYS A 152 -2.74 7.15 -9.81
N GLU A 153 -3.57 8.17 -9.63
CA GLU A 153 -3.20 9.46 -9.06
C GLU A 153 -3.06 9.41 -7.53
N HIS A 154 -3.89 8.61 -6.85
CA HIS A 154 -4.06 8.67 -5.39
C HIS A 154 -3.50 7.46 -4.62
N ILE A 155 -3.29 6.32 -5.26
CA ILE A 155 -2.94 5.06 -4.59
C ILE A 155 -1.67 5.15 -3.73
N LEU A 156 -0.66 5.89 -4.19
CA LEU A 156 0.60 6.04 -3.45
C LEU A 156 0.39 6.86 -2.16
N GLU A 157 -0.41 7.92 -2.22
CA GLU A 157 -0.74 8.73 -1.06
C GLU A 157 -1.63 7.97 -0.08
N TYR A 158 -2.64 7.25 -0.60
CA TYR A 158 -3.48 6.37 0.19
C TYR A 158 -2.66 5.32 0.96
N TYR A 159 -1.70 4.69 0.29
CA TYR A 159 -0.77 3.73 0.90
C TYR A 159 0.08 4.38 2.00
N LYS A 160 0.70 5.54 1.72
CA LYS A 160 1.54 6.24 2.69
C LYS A 160 0.76 6.62 3.94
N ARG A 161 -0.43 7.19 3.77
CA ARG A 161 -1.26 7.67 4.86
C ARG A 161 -1.83 6.54 5.71
N LEU A 162 -2.39 5.49 5.10
CA LEU A 162 -3.13 4.47 5.84
C LEU A 162 -2.32 3.22 6.17
N VAL A 163 -1.35 2.86 5.34
CA VAL A 163 -0.52 1.66 5.57
C VAL A 163 0.75 2.04 6.31
N LEU A 164 1.50 3.03 5.82
CA LEU A 164 2.74 3.49 6.45
C LEU A 164 2.50 4.48 7.61
N GLU A 165 1.26 4.95 7.79
CA GLU A 165 0.89 5.95 8.82
C GLU A 165 1.71 7.24 8.72
N GLU A 166 2.15 7.57 7.51
CA GLU A 166 2.86 8.82 7.24
C GLU A 166 1.86 9.98 7.28
N THR A 167 2.15 11.00 8.08
CA THR A 167 1.38 12.24 8.08
C THR A 167 1.79 13.06 6.86
N PRO A 168 0.87 13.43 5.95
CA PRO A 168 1.19 14.30 4.83
C PRO A 168 1.80 15.62 5.34
N PRO A 169 2.77 16.18 4.62
CA PRO A 169 3.39 17.46 5.00
C PRO A 169 2.38 18.61 5.20
N GLU A 170 1.29 18.56 4.48
CA GLU A 170 0.19 19.54 4.50
C GLU A 170 -0.66 19.45 5.78
N ASP A 171 -0.73 18.27 6.39
CA ASP A 171 -1.49 18.04 7.63
C ASP A 171 -0.63 18.24 8.91
N LEU A 172 0.67 18.54 8.74
CA LEU A 172 1.54 18.83 9.87
C LEU A 172 1.26 20.24 10.41
N GLU A 173 0.64 20.31 11.58
CA GLU A 173 0.52 21.59 12.27
C GLU A 173 1.91 22.19 12.59
N LEU A 174 2.02 23.51 12.54
CA LEU A 174 3.27 24.20 12.87
C LEU A 174 3.84 23.77 14.23
N GLY A 175 2.96 23.46 15.19
CA GLY A 175 3.31 22.92 16.49
C GLY A 175 4.05 21.59 16.44
N ASP A 176 3.64 20.67 15.58
CA ASP A 176 4.29 19.36 15.41
C ASP A 176 5.65 19.50 14.74
N ILE A 177 5.74 20.38 13.74
CA ILE A 177 7.02 20.70 13.08
C ILE A 177 8.01 21.26 14.08
N LEU A 178 7.60 22.23 14.90
CA LEU A 178 8.43 22.84 15.93
C LEU A 178 8.85 21.83 17.01
N LYS A 179 7.95 20.91 17.41
CA LYS A 179 8.26 19.86 18.36
C LYS A 179 9.35 18.92 17.82
N LYS A 180 9.18 18.42 16.59
CA LYS A 180 10.17 17.56 15.92
C LYS A 180 11.51 18.27 15.71
N ALA A 181 11.49 19.56 15.36
CA ALA A 181 12.69 20.36 15.21
C ALA A 181 13.44 20.50 16.55
N LYS A 182 12.72 20.68 17.67
CA LYS A 182 13.29 20.72 19.01
C LYS A 182 13.90 19.37 19.42
N GLU A 183 13.21 18.27 19.17
CA GLU A 183 13.71 16.92 19.43
C GLU A 183 15.00 16.64 18.65
N LEU A 184 15.05 17.02 17.38
CA LEU A 184 16.26 16.90 16.55
C LEU A 184 17.39 17.77 17.08
N HIS A 185 17.11 19.00 17.50
CA HIS A 185 18.11 19.89 18.09
C HIS A 185 18.72 19.29 19.37
N GLU A 186 17.90 18.74 20.27
CA GLU A 186 18.35 18.07 21.48
C GLU A 186 19.15 16.80 21.18
N TYR A 187 18.74 16.03 20.17
CA TYR A 187 19.47 14.84 19.72
C TYR A 187 20.87 15.22 19.22
N LEU A 188 20.98 16.19 18.34
CA LEU A 188 22.28 16.67 17.83
C LEU A 188 23.18 17.22 18.94
N ARG A 189 22.61 17.87 19.95
CA ARG A 189 23.36 18.33 21.11
C ARG A 189 23.91 17.19 21.96
N ASN A 190 23.10 16.18 22.22
CA ASN A 190 23.43 15.11 23.17
C ASN A 190 24.33 14.03 22.57
N TYR A 191 24.19 13.77 21.27
CA TYR A 191 24.87 12.65 20.59
C TYR A 191 25.85 13.10 19.50
N GLY A 192 25.67 14.27 18.92
CA GLY A 192 26.54 14.77 17.85
C GLY A 192 27.75 15.58 18.33
N GLY A 193 27.77 15.99 19.60
CA GLY A 193 28.85 16.88 20.12
C GLY A 193 28.96 18.21 19.38
N LEU A 194 27.94 18.60 18.60
CA LEU A 194 27.96 19.77 17.72
C LEU A 194 27.69 21.07 18.49
N GLY A 195 28.46 22.09 18.19
CA GLY A 195 28.24 23.47 18.68
C GLY A 195 26.93 24.07 18.14
N GLU A 196 26.48 25.17 18.78
CA GLU A 196 25.23 25.82 18.39
C GLU A 196 25.22 26.30 16.92
N ASP A 197 26.37 26.76 16.42
CA ASP A 197 26.54 27.28 15.07
C ASP A 197 26.68 26.14 14.02
N GLU A 198 27.05 24.94 14.44
CA GLU A 198 27.26 23.79 13.56
C GLU A 198 25.97 23.01 13.26
N LYS A 199 25.02 22.98 14.22
CA LYS A 199 23.77 22.27 14.10
C LYS A 199 22.93 22.68 12.88
N PRO A 200 22.71 23.98 12.61
CA PRO A 200 21.98 24.42 11.42
C PRO A 200 22.66 24.00 10.12
N LEU A 201 24.00 23.98 10.09
CA LEU A 201 24.76 23.57 8.91
C LEU A 201 24.57 22.08 8.62
N VAL A 202 24.64 21.22 9.64
CA VAL A 202 24.45 19.77 9.49
C VAL A 202 23.01 19.46 9.06
N VAL A 203 22.00 20.09 9.68
CA VAL A 203 20.59 19.90 9.29
C VAL A 203 20.37 20.37 7.85
N SER A 204 20.89 21.53 7.47
CA SER A 204 20.77 22.04 6.10
C SER A 204 21.46 21.12 5.08
N ALA A 205 22.64 20.57 5.43
CA ALA A 205 23.34 19.61 4.58
C ALA A 205 22.53 18.33 4.35
N ILE A 206 21.93 17.77 5.41
CA ILE A 206 21.08 16.59 5.32
C ILE A 206 19.85 16.87 4.45
N LEU A 207 19.18 18.01 4.66
CA LEU A 207 18.00 18.39 3.87
C LEU A 207 18.34 18.60 2.39
N LEU A 208 19.48 19.23 2.08
CA LEU A 208 19.96 19.39 0.71
C LEU A 208 20.29 18.04 0.07
N ALA A 209 20.96 17.14 0.81
CA ALA A 209 21.25 15.80 0.35
C ALA A 209 19.97 14.98 0.05
N LEU A 210 18.95 15.08 0.90
CA LEU A 210 17.64 14.44 0.68
C LEU A 210 16.89 15.02 -0.52
N ARG A 211 17.05 16.33 -0.80
CA ARG A 211 16.45 16.97 -1.98
C ARG A 211 17.10 16.49 -3.28
N GLU A 212 18.39 16.18 -3.27
CA GLU A 212 19.17 15.71 -4.43
C GLU A 212 19.05 14.20 -4.69
N GLN A 213 17.92 13.58 -4.34
CA GLN A 213 17.64 12.13 -4.55
C GLN A 213 17.85 11.65 -6.00
N LYS A 214 17.90 12.55 -6.98
CA LYS A 214 18.22 12.25 -8.39
C LYS A 214 19.56 11.57 -8.61
N HIS A 215 20.47 11.63 -7.64
CA HIS A 215 21.80 11.03 -7.68
C HIS A 215 21.92 9.71 -6.88
N GLY A 216 20.78 9.06 -6.56
CA GLY A 216 20.79 7.75 -5.90
C GLY A 216 21.09 7.76 -4.40
N PHE A 217 21.05 8.93 -3.75
CA PHE A 217 21.23 9.03 -2.32
C PHE A 217 19.97 8.62 -1.57
N SER A 218 20.11 7.73 -0.57
CA SER A 218 18.99 7.30 0.28
C SER A 218 19.33 7.43 1.77
N LEU A 219 18.30 7.64 2.61
CA LEU A 219 18.45 7.68 4.08
C LEU A 219 19.13 6.43 4.65
N LYS A 220 19.02 5.28 3.98
CA LYS A 220 19.70 4.04 4.38
C LYS A 220 21.23 4.13 4.32
N GLN A 221 21.76 5.07 3.54
CA GLN A 221 23.20 5.32 3.44
C GLN A 221 23.73 6.21 4.57
N LEU A 222 22.84 6.83 5.36
CA LEU A 222 23.16 7.65 6.54
C LEU A 222 23.21 6.84 7.84
N THR A 223 23.35 5.52 7.78
CA THR A 223 23.40 4.67 8.96
C THR A 223 24.81 4.11 9.19
N GLY A 224 25.25 4.06 10.45
CA GLY A 224 26.54 3.49 10.86
C GLY A 224 27.74 4.43 10.72
N ASP A 225 28.95 3.88 10.82
CA ASP A 225 30.22 4.60 10.83
C ASP A 225 30.55 5.34 9.51
N THR A 226 29.72 5.17 8.48
CA THR A 226 29.90 5.81 7.16
C THR A 226 29.19 7.14 7.02
N VAL A 227 28.45 7.60 8.05
CA VAL A 227 27.67 8.85 7.99
C VAL A 227 28.57 10.06 7.72
N GLU A 228 29.70 10.17 8.42
CA GLU A 228 30.67 11.26 8.24
C GLU A 228 31.26 11.24 6.83
N THR A 229 31.66 10.07 6.33
CA THR A 229 32.27 9.92 5.00
C THR A 229 31.26 10.24 3.90
N ASN A 230 30.03 9.77 4.02
CA ASN A 230 28.98 10.02 3.03
C ASN A 230 28.54 11.49 3.02
N THR A 231 28.49 12.14 4.18
CA THR A 231 28.16 13.55 4.28
C THR A 231 29.27 14.42 3.68
N CYS A 232 30.55 14.09 3.90
CA CYS A 232 31.69 14.79 3.31
C CYS A 232 31.73 14.65 1.78
N LEU A 233 31.44 13.46 1.23
CA LEU A 233 31.40 13.25 -0.22
C LEU A 233 30.34 14.09 -0.93
N LEU A 234 29.20 14.35 -0.28
CA LEU A 234 28.16 15.23 -0.80
C LEU A 234 28.59 16.71 -0.87
N TYR A 235 29.40 17.16 0.10
CA TYR A 235 29.94 18.52 0.13
C TYR A 235 31.08 18.77 -0.84
N THR A 236 31.81 17.71 -1.23
CA THR A 236 32.97 17.80 -2.12
C THR A 236 32.63 17.51 -3.59
N SER A 237 31.40 17.13 -3.91
CA SER A 237 30.94 16.99 -5.29
C SER A 237 30.88 18.37 -5.96
N PRO A 238 31.58 18.58 -7.09
CA PRO A 238 31.58 19.88 -7.79
C PRO A 238 30.15 20.25 -8.18
N SER A 239 29.76 21.47 -7.83
CA SER A 239 28.47 22.04 -8.25
C SER A 239 28.40 22.04 -9.78
N PRO A 240 27.26 21.68 -10.40
CA PRO A 240 27.07 21.77 -11.85
C PRO A 240 27.19 23.20 -12.40
N ARG A 241 27.41 24.18 -11.55
CA ARG A 241 27.50 25.62 -11.89
C ARG A 241 28.91 26.19 -11.90
N ASP A 242 29.94 25.41 -11.55
CA ASP A 242 31.31 25.89 -11.67
C ASP A 242 31.77 25.75 -13.13
N PRO A 243 31.95 26.88 -13.85
CA PRO A 243 32.56 26.85 -15.17
C PRO A 243 34.01 26.44 -15.06
N LYS A 244 34.46 25.57 -15.94
CA LYS A 244 35.87 25.24 -16.14
C LYS A 244 36.65 26.47 -16.59
#